data_afeff1201948f57cf4373004939747bc
#
_entry.id   afeff1201948f57cf4373004939747bc
#
_cell.length_a   1.000
_cell.length_b   1.000
_cell.length_c   1.000
_cell.angle_alpha   90.00
_cell.angle_beta   90.00
_cell.angle_gamma   90.00
#
_symmetry.space_group_name_H-M   'P 1'
#
loop_
_entity.id
_entity.type
_entity.pdbx_description
1 polymer ?
#
loop_
_entity_poly.entity_id
_entity_poly.type
_entity_poly.pdbx_seq_one_letter_code
_entity_poly.pdbx_strand_id
1 'polypeptide(L)'
;MSDTRIDFLYLNEKDMIDAGVLDAGHCVETMEEVLCLLAKGDVLMGGKNRREHGIQLIFPKESEIPGFPLEDSRDRRFMSMPAYLGGRFHLAGEKFYGSNGRNVRKGLPRSILMATLNNVETGQPLAYMSANLLSAMRTGAVPGVVAKHLSVKNPKVLTLLGPGVVNKTCLMAYMSQFNSIDTIKIKGSSAASATAKEMERFIKEKYPQVSH
;
A
#
# COMPACT_ATOMS: atom_id res chain seq x y z
N MET A 1 32.37 -26.12 -13.00
CA MET A 1 31.41 -25.06 -13.38
C MET A 1 30.88 -24.47 -12.09
N SER A 2 30.94 -23.15 -11.92
CA SER A 2 30.33 -22.48 -10.77
C SER A 2 28.80 -22.76 -10.82
N ASP A 3 28.20 -23.04 -9.67
CA ASP A 3 26.75 -23.15 -9.56
C ASP A 3 26.15 -21.75 -9.86
N THR A 4 25.45 -21.63 -10.98
CA THR A 4 24.80 -20.39 -11.42
C THR A 4 23.32 -20.36 -11.06
N ARG A 5 22.85 -21.31 -10.23
CA ARG A 5 21.47 -21.36 -9.75
C ARG A 5 21.17 -20.17 -8.85
N ILE A 6 20.08 -19.51 -9.12
CA ILE A 6 19.57 -18.38 -8.33
C ILE A 6 18.22 -18.81 -7.74
N ASP A 7 18.15 -18.89 -6.44
CA ASP A 7 16.93 -19.19 -5.70
C ASP A 7 16.41 -17.89 -5.05
N PHE A 8 15.08 -17.73 -4.97
CA PHE A 8 14.43 -16.62 -4.27
C PHE A 8 13.09 -17.08 -3.69
N LEU A 9 12.59 -16.34 -2.71
CA LEU A 9 11.31 -16.63 -2.09
C LEU A 9 10.15 -16.17 -2.97
N TYR A 10 9.13 -17.01 -3.11
CA TYR A 10 7.82 -16.61 -3.60
C TYR A 10 6.84 -16.54 -2.43
N LEU A 11 6.27 -15.35 -2.18
CA LEU A 11 5.38 -15.10 -1.05
C LEU A 11 4.00 -14.67 -1.58
N ASN A 12 3.01 -15.55 -1.40
CA ASN A 12 1.62 -15.23 -1.71
C ASN A 12 1.00 -14.34 -0.62
N GLU A 13 -0.28 -13.98 -0.75
CA GLU A 13 -0.94 -13.09 0.21
C GLU A 13 -1.03 -13.71 1.62
N LYS A 14 -1.23 -15.03 1.71
CA LYS A 14 -1.24 -15.72 3.00
C LYS A 14 0.13 -15.66 3.68
N ASP A 15 1.20 -15.90 2.94
CA ASP A 15 2.57 -15.81 3.47
C ASP A 15 2.87 -14.40 3.97
N MET A 16 2.37 -13.36 3.27
CA MET A 16 2.50 -11.96 3.70
C MET A 16 1.72 -11.67 4.99
N ILE A 17 0.55 -12.27 5.17
CA ILE A 17 -0.22 -12.16 6.42
C ILE A 17 0.53 -12.85 7.56
N ASP A 18 1.02 -14.06 7.34
CA ASP A 18 1.77 -14.82 8.33
C ASP A 18 3.09 -14.11 8.71
N ALA A 19 3.69 -13.38 7.76
CA ALA A 19 4.85 -12.52 8.00
C ALA A 19 4.54 -11.20 8.73
N GLY A 20 3.26 -10.93 9.05
CA GLY A 20 2.87 -9.78 9.87
C GLY A 20 2.55 -8.51 9.09
N VAL A 21 2.24 -8.57 7.78
CA VAL A 21 1.89 -7.37 6.98
C VAL A 21 0.74 -6.55 7.56
N LEU A 22 -0.12 -7.16 8.39
CA LEU A 22 -1.26 -6.50 9.03
C LEU A 22 -0.94 -5.86 10.40
N ASP A 23 0.30 -5.93 10.87
CA ASP A 23 0.73 -5.21 12.07
C ASP A 23 0.85 -3.70 11.78
N ALA A 24 -0.20 -2.98 12.17
CA ALA A 24 -0.29 -1.54 11.90
C ALA A 24 0.72 -0.72 12.72
N GLY A 25 1.04 -1.14 13.95
CA GLY A 25 2.03 -0.49 14.79
C GLY A 25 3.41 -0.56 14.18
N HIS A 26 3.86 -1.77 13.87
CA HIS A 26 5.12 -1.99 13.19
C HIS A 26 5.21 -1.30 11.83
N CYS A 27 4.10 -1.26 11.08
CA CYS A 27 4.05 -0.57 9.80
C CYS A 27 4.24 0.95 9.96
N VAL A 28 3.65 1.57 11.00
CA VAL A 28 3.85 3.01 11.31
C VAL A 28 5.30 3.29 11.68
N GLU A 29 5.91 2.48 12.55
CA GLU A 29 7.32 2.62 12.94
C GLU A 29 8.26 2.50 11.73
N THR A 30 8.05 1.49 10.89
CA THR A 30 8.82 1.28 9.66
C THR A 30 8.67 2.46 8.69
N MET A 31 7.44 2.97 8.50
CA MET A 31 7.22 4.11 7.62
C MET A 31 7.81 5.41 8.16
N GLU A 32 7.85 5.60 9.47
CA GLU A 32 8.54 6.73 10.09
C GLU A 32 10.04 6.69 9.81
N GLU A 33 10.68 5.51 9.94
CA GLU A 33 12.08 5.30 9.58
C GLU A 33 12.32 5.59 8.09
N VAL A 34 11.48 5.08 7.20
CA VAL A 34 11.57 5.34 5.74
C VAL A 34 11.47 6.84 5.44
N LEU A 35 10.57 7.57 6.08
CA LEU A 35 10.47 9.02 5.91
C LEU A 35 11.70 9.76 6.41
N CYS A 36 12.33 9.29 7.49
CA CYS A 36 13.62 9.82 7.96
C CYS A 36 14.76 9.56 6.96
N LEU A 37 14.82 8.37 6.36
CA LEU A 37 15.79 8.04 5.31
C LEU A 37 15.57 8.90 4.07
N LEU A 38 14.32 9.10 3.67
CA LEU A 38 13.95 9.98 2.56
C LEU A 38 14.43 11.42 2.80
N ALA A 39 14.21 11.95 4.01
CA ALA A 39 14.64 13.29 4.39
C ALA A 39 16.18 13.43 4.39
N LYS A 40 16.91 12.37 4.71
CA LYS A 40 18.38 12.31 4.64
C LYS A 40 18.92 12.11 3.23
N GLY A 41 18.06 11.79 2.25
CA GLY A 41 18.47 11.49 0.88
C GLY A 41 19.01 10.06 0.69
N ASP A 42 18.82 9.17 1.66
CA ASP A 42 19.24 7.76 1.59
C ASP A 42 18.14 6.87 0.96
N VAL A 43 17.49 7.40 -0.05
CA VAL A 43 16.48 6.73 -0.88
C VAL A 43 16.68 7.16 -2.33
N LEU A 44 16.66 6.21 -3.26
CA LEU A 44 16.65 6.49 -4.70
C LEU A 44 15.36 5.97 -5.30
N MET A 45 14.80 6.73 -6.20
CA MET A 45 13.65 6.30 -7.03
C MET A 45 14.07 6.25 -8.49
N GLY A 46 13.17 5.81 -9.37
CA GLY A 46 13.41 5.70 -10.79
C GLY A 46 13.79 7.01 -11.49
N GLY A 47 14.17 6.89 -12.75
CA GLY A 47 14.54 8.01 -13.62
C GLY A 47 15.96 8.56 -13.41
N LYS A 48 16.41 9.37 -14.37
CA LYS A 48 17.74 9.98 -14.33
C LYS A 48 17.92 10.94 -13.14
N ASN A 49 16.84 11.59 -12.73
CA ASN A 49 16.80 12.49 -11.57
C ASN A 49 16.75 11.75 -10.22
N ARG A 50 16.59 10.41 -10.22
CA ARG A 50 16.47 9.55 -9.04
C ARG A 50 15.28 9.88 -8.12
N ARG A 51 14.23 10.53 -8.69
CA ARG A 51 13.04 11.01 -7.96
C ARG A 51 11.73 10.71 -8.69
N GLU A 52 11.77 9.97 -9.80
CA GLU A 52 10.56 9.63 -10.52
C GLU A 52 9.76 8.58 -9.76
N HIS A 53 8.48 8.87 -9.55
CA HIS A 53 7.58 7.98 -8.80
C HIS A 53 7.40 6.62 -9.47
N GLY A 54 7.57 6.55 -10.79
CA GLY A 54 7.51 5.33 -11.59
C GLY A 54 7.22 5.59 -13.05
N ILE A 55 7.34 4.54 -13.86
CA ILE A 55 7.07 4.56 -15.29
C ILE A 55 5.71 3.91 -15.53
N GLN A 56 4.86 4.58 -16.33
CA GLN A 56 3.53 4.10 -16.67
C GLN A 56 3.49 3.60 -18.11
N LEU A 57 2.86 2.43 -18.31
CA LEU A 57 2.34 1.99 -19.59
C LEU A 57 0.86 2.36 -19.64
N ILE A 58 0.52 3.34 -20.47
CA ILE A 58 -0.84 3.85 -20.66
C ILE A 58 -1.33 3.38 -22.03
N PHE A 59 -2.58 2.91 -22.09
CA PHE A 59 -3.19 2.49 -23.34
C PHE A 59 -3.73 3.70 -24.12
N PRO A 60 -3.68 3.69 -25.47
CA PRO A 60 -4.25 4.75 -26.27
C PRO A 60 -5.78 4.73 -26.23
N LYS A 61 -6.40 5.83 -26.59
CA LYS A 61 -7.86 5.93 -26.73
C LYS A 61 -8.39 5.23 -27.95
N GLU A 62 -7.58 5.19 -29.03
CA GLU A 62 -7.91 4.64 -30.33
C GLU A 62 -6.75 3.81 -30.86
N SER A 63 -7.04 2.81 -31.69
CA SER A 63 -6.06 2.00 -32.43
C SER A 63 -6.70 1.41 -33.66
N GLU A 64 -5.96 1.37 -34.77
CA GLU A 64 -6.34 0.68 -36.01
C GLU A 64 -6.10 -0.83 -35.93
N ILE A 65 -5.37 -1.30 -34.92
CA ILE A 65 -5.06 -2.72 -34.74
C ILE A 65 -6.27 -3.43 -34.10
N PRO A 66 -6.88 -4.40 -34.78
CA PRO A 66 -8.01 -5.16 -34.21
C PRO A 66 -7.64 -5.83 -32.88
N GLY A 67 -8.47 -5.61 -31.86
CA GLY A 67 -8.24 -6.20 -30.52
C GLY A 67 -7.15 -5.53 -29.69
N PHE A 68 -6.53 -4.44 -30.19
CA PHE A 68 -5.55 -3.68 -29.39
C PHE A 68 -6.19 -3.17 -28.09
N PRO A 69 -5.50 -3.29 -26.94
CA PRO A 69 -6.04 -2.79 -25.69
C PRO A 69 -6.11 -1.25 -25.67
N LEU A 70 -7.27 -0.72 -25.33
CA LEU A 70 -7.52 0.73 -25.30
C LEU A 70 -7.71 1.23 -23.87
N GLU A 71 -7.60 2.56 -23.67
CA GLU A 71 -8.02 3.26 -22.44
C GLU A 71 -9.55 3.25 -22.34
N ASP A 72 -10.12 2.09 -22.05
CA ASP A 72 -11.57 1.85 -22.02
C ASP A 72 -12.19 1.95 -20.62
N SER A 73 -11.40 2.33 -19.65
CA SER A 73 -11.83 2.55 -18.27
C SER A 73 -10.86 3.44 -17.50
N ARG A 74 -11.40 4.08 -16.47
CA ARG A 74 -10.59 4.89 -15.55
C ARG A 74 -9.46 4.05 -14.94
N ASP A 75 -8.28 4.65 -14.87
CA ASP A 75 -7.07 4.04 -14.28
C ASP A 75 -6.56 2.76 -14.98
N ARG A 76 -6.91 2.53 -16.25
CA ARG A 76 -6.36 1.40 -17.00
C ARG A 76 -4.92 1.65 -17.39
N ARG A 77 -3.99 1.09 -16.64
CA ARG A 77 -2.55 1.22 -16.86
C ARG A 77 -1.77 0.10 -16.18
N PHE A 78 -0.51 -0.03 -16.56
CA PHE A 78 0.50 -0.70 -15.75
C PHE A 78 1.51 0.32 -15.24
N MET A 79 2.16 0.03 -14.12
CA MET A 79 3.16 0.91 -13.53
C MET A 79 4.28 0.12 -12.87
N SER A 80 5.51 0.50 -13.18
CA SER A 80 6.75 0.02 -12.57
C SER A 80 7.33 1.11 -11.68
N MET A 81 7.69 0.77 -10.44
CA MET A 81 8.14 1.71 -9.42
C MET A 81 9.41 1.18 -8.75
N PRO A 82 10.56 1.23 -9.45
CA PRO A 82 11.84 0.82 -8.87
C PRO A 82 12.31 1.81 -7.81
N ALA A 83 12.92 1.28 -6.75
CA ALA A 83 13.50 2.09 -5.69
C ALA A 83 14.68 1.36 -5.00
N TYR A 84 15.57 2.15 -4.40
CA TYR A 84 16.53 1.72 -3.39
C TYR A 84 16.16 2.37 -2.05
N LEU A 85 16.26 1.61 -1.00
CA LEU A 85 16.08 2.05 0.37
C LEU A 85 17.33 1.72 1.19
N GLY A 86 17.94 2.73 1.77
CA GLY A 86 19.17 2.63 2.56
C GLY A 86 18.94 2.27 4.02
N GLY A 87 19.77 2.81 4.91
CA GLY A 87 19.75 2.51 6.33
C GLY A 87 19.95 1.01 6.59
N ARG A 88 19.25 0.47 7.58
CA ARG A 88 19.30 -0.97 7.91
C ARG A 88 18.72 -1.86 6.83
N PHE A 89 17.94 -1.33 5.90
CA PHE A 89 17.32 -2.13 4.83
C PHE A 89 18.33 -2.49 3.75
N HIS A 90 19.04 -1.50 3.22
CA HIS A 90 20.06 -1.66 2.18
C HIS A 90 19.64 -2.59 1.04
N LEU A 91 18.47 -2.34 0.47
CA LEU A 91 17.82 -3.16 -0.54
C LEU A 91 17.39 -2.32 -1.73
N ALA A 92 17.47 -2.92 -2.91
CA ALA A 92 16.76 -2.44 -4.09
C ALA A 92 15.50 -3.27 -4.31
N GLY A 93 14.56 -2.75 -5.08
CA GLY A 93 13.35 -3.50 -5.40
C GLY A 93 12.43 -2.72 -6.31
N GLU A 94 11.30 -3.33 -6.59
CA GLU A 94 10.28 -2.76 -7.47
C GLU A 94 8.90 -3.12 -6.96
N LYS A 95 7.97 -2.17 -7.04
CA LYS A 95 6.54 -2.45 -7.04
C LYS A 95 6.01 -2.34 -8.45
N PHE A 96 5.49 -3.44 -8.98
CA PHE A 96 4.80 -3.49 -10.27
C PHE A 96 3.31 -3.73 -10.07
N TYR A 97 2.46 -3.02 -10.82
CA TYR A 97 1.02 -3.26 -10.76
C TYR A 97 0.29 -2.96 -12.05
N GLY A 98 -0.79 -3.74 -12.29
CA GLY A 98 -1.84 -3.42 -13.24
C GLY A 98 -3.05 -2.81 -12.55
N SER A 99 -3.65 -1.79 -13.14
CA SER A 99 -4.85 -1.13 -12.63
C SER A 99 -5.92 -1.04 -13.71
N ASN A 100 -7.17 -1.29 -13.33
CA ASN A 100 -8.33 -1.15 -14.21
C ASN A 100 -9.59 -0.93 -13.36
N GLY A 101 -10.28 0.20 -13.58
CA GLY A 101 -11.51 0.54 -12.87
C GLY A 101 -12.65 -0.46 -13.05
N ARG A 102 -12.64 -1.25 -14.13
CA ARG A 102 -13.66 -2.29 -14.38
C ARG A 102 -13.47 -3.57 -13.55
N ASN A 103 -12.30 -3.76 -12.95
CA ASN A 103 -12.02 -4.94 -12.13
C ASN A 103 -13.05 -5.12 -11.00
N VAL A 104 -13.48 -4.01 -10.39
CA VAL A 104 -14.45 -4.04 -9.29
C VAL A 104 -15.76 -4.72 -9.70
N ARG A 105 -16.21 -4.54 -10.96
CA ARG A 105 -17.41 -5.20 -11.49
C ARG A 105 -17.24 -6.72 -11.67
N LYS A 106 -15.99 -7.18 -11.69
CA LYS A 106 -15.61 -8.60 -11.82
C LYS A 106 -15.27 -9.23 -10.46
N GLY A 107 -15.48 -8.51 -9.35
CA GLY A 107 -15.08 -8.96 -8.00
C GLY A 107 -13.57 -8.93 -7.75
N LEU A 108 -12.79 -8.26 -8.62
CA LEU A 108 -11.34 -8.13 -8.48
C LEU A 108 -10.96 -6.78 -7.88
N PRO A 109 -9.82 -6.67 -7.18
CA PRO A 109 -9.27 -5.38 -6.78
C PRO A 109 -9.06 -4.47 -8.00
N ARG A 110 -9.29 -3.16 -7.85
CA ARG A 110 -9.01 -2.17 -8.90
C ARG A 110 -7.58 -2.25 -9.39
N SER A 111 -6.64 -2.46 -8.49
CA SER A 111 -5.22 -2.64 -8.78
C SER A 111 -4.75 -3.96 -8.18
N ILE A 112 -3.93 -4.68 -8.93
CA ILE A 112 -3.31 -5.94 -8.50
C ILE A 112 -1.81 -5.72 -8.52
N LEU A 113 -1.19 -5.87 -7.36
CA LEU A 113 0.16 -5.43 -7.08
C LEU A 113 1.07 -6.59 -6.72
N MET A 114 2.30 -6.50 -7.20
CA MET A 114 3.41 -7.38 -6.85
C MET A 114 4.63 -6.54 -6.49
N ALA A 115 5.53 -7.08 -5.69
CA ALA A 115 6.80 -6.44 -5.37
C ALA A 115 7.94 -7.45 -5.44
N THR A 116 9.12 -6.96 -5.82
CA THR A 116 10.39 -7.69 -5.72
C THR A 116 11.31 -7.03 -4.71
N LEU A 117 12.16 -7.84 -4.10
CA LEU A 117 13.31 -7.36 -3.33
C LEU A 117 14.58 -7.97 -3.91
N ASN A 118 15.60 -7.16 -4.01
CA ASN A 118 16.88 -7.54 -4.60
C ASN A 118 18.04 -7.10 -3.69
N ASN A 119 19.05 -7.93 -3.64
CA ASN A 119 20.34 -7.55 -3.07
C ASN A 119 20.92 -6.41 -3.93
N VAL A 120 21.28 -5.30 -3.32
CA VAL A 120 21.72 -4.09 -4.03
C VAL A 120 23.12 -4.24 -4.67
N GLU A 121 23.97 -5.07 -4.09
CA GLU A 121 25.35 -5.26 -4.57
C GLU A 121 25.42 -6.20 -5.77
N THR A 122 24.59 -7.24 -5.77
CA THR A 122 24.67 -8.31 -6.77
C THR A 122 23.52 -8.28 -7.79
N GLY A 123 22.42 -7.57 -7.47
CA GLY A 123 21.18 -7.63 -8.25
C GLY A 123 20.38 -8.92 -8.04
N GLN A 124 20.87 -9.86 -7.23
CA GLN A 124 20.19 -11.13 -7.01
C GLN A 124 18.78 -10.91 -6.43
N PRO A 125 17.74 -11.53 -7.01
CA PRO A 125 16.42 -11.51 -6.40
C PRO A 125 16.44 -12.24 -5.07
N LEU A 126 15.78 -11.67 -4.06
CA LEU A 126 15.61 -12.24 -2.73
C LEU A 126 14.18 -12.73 -2.53
N ALA A 127 13.21 -11.96 -3.00
CA ALA A 127 11.81 -12.30 -2.90
C ALA A 127 10.98 -11.69 -4.04
N TYR A 128 9.93 -12.41 -4.43
CA TYR A 128 8.81 -11.94 -5.25
C TYR A 128 7.52 -12.16 -4.48
N MET A 129 6.73 -11.12 -4.27
CA MET A 129 5.66 -11.17 -3.29
C MET A 129 4.36 -10.49 -3.74
N SER A 130 3.23 -10.96 -3.21
CA SER A 130 1.95 -10.26 -3.28
C SER A 130 2.02 -8.94 -2.53
N ALA A 131 1.58 -7.85 -3.15
CA ALA A 131 1.76 -6.52 -2.60
C ALA A 131 0.47 -5.70 -2.41
N ASN A 132 -0.72 -6.29 -2.56
CA ASN A 132 -1.97 -5.58 -2.33
C ASN A 132 -2.11 -5.12 -0.88
N LEU A 133 -1.97 -6.04 0.08
CA LEU A 133 -2.01 -5.71 1.52
C LEU A 133 -0.84 -4.82 1.91
N LEU A 134 0.37 -5.14 1.48
CA LEU A 134 1.56 -4.34 1.74
C LEU A 134 1.36 -2.87 1.29
N SER A 135 0.87 -2.67 0.07
CA SER A 135 0.62 -1.33 -0.47
C SER A 135 -0.50 -0.59 0.28
N ALA A 136 -1.54 -1.28 0.73
CA ALA A 136 -2.60 -0.69 1.52
C ALA A 136 -2.09 -0.27 2.91
N MET A 137 -1.40 -1.17 3.61
CA MET A 137 -0.88 -0.94 4.96
C MET A 137 0.14 0.19 5.00
N ARG A 138 1.14 0.20 4.09
CA ARG A 138 2.12 1.30 4.03
C ARG A 138 1.44 2.65 3.70
N THR A 139 0.36 2.63 2.90
CA THR A 139 -0.38 3.87 2.58
C THR A 139 -1.13 4.40 3.79
N GLY A 140 -1.75 3.51 4.55
CA GLY A 140 -2.43 3.86 5.79
C GLY A 140 -1.47 4.28 6.92
N ALA A 141 -0.24 3.75 6.93
CA ALA A 141 0.76 4.08 7.94
C ALA A 141 1.27 5.52 7.83
N VAL A 142 1.37 6.10 6.63
CA VAL A 142 1.84 7.49 6.44
C VAL A 142 1.03 8.49 7.25
N PRO A 143 -0.32 8.57 7.15
CA PRO A 143 -1.09 9.45 8.01
C PRO A 143 -1.01 9.06 9.50
N GLY A 144 -0.75 7.80 9.84
CA GLY A 144 -0.44 7.37 11.19
C GLY A 144 0.82 8.04 11.75
N VAL A 145 1.91 8.08 10.97
CA VAL A 145 3.14 8.82 11.33
C VAL A 145 2.85 10.31 11.50
N VAL A 146 2.12 10.91 10.56
CA VAL A 146 1.77 12.33 10.62
C VAL A 146 0.96 12.64 11.89
N ALA A 147 -0.01 11.81 12.21
CA ALA A 147 -0.84 12.01 13.39
C ALA A 147 -0.04 11.84 14.70
N LYS A 148 0.89 10.88 14.76
CA LYS A 148 1.79 10.68 15.90
C LYS A 148 2.53 11.97 16.29
N HIS A 149 2.92 12.78 15.31
CA HIS A 149 3.70 14.00 15.54
C HIS A 149 2.88 15.29 15.58
N LEU A 150 1.75 15.35 14.86
CA LEU A 150 1.04 16.60 14.61
C LEU A 150 -0.38 16.66 15.17
N SER A 151 -0.93 15.55 15.68
CA SER A 151 -2.27 15.59 16.27
C SER A 151 -2.28 16.24 17.66
N VAL A 152 -3.48 16.58 18.11
CA VAL A 152 -3.69 16.96 19.52
C VAL A 152 -3.32 15.80 20.44
N LYS A 153 -2.92 16.12 21.68
CA LYS A 153 -2.70 15.10 22.70
C LYS A 153 -4.04 14.41 23.04
N ASN A 154 -4.04 13.08 23.09
CA ASN A 154 -5.20 12.27 23.42
C ASN A 154 -6.44 12.56 22.55
N PRO A 155 -6.36 12.42 21.21
CA PRO A 155 -7.50 12.61 20.32
C PRO A 155 -8.63 11.64 20.69
N LYS A 156 -9.88 12.15 20.72
CA LYS A 156 -11.07 11.38 21.10
C LYS A 156 -11.87 10.93 19.88
N VAL A 157 -11.89 11.74 18.85
CA VAL A 157 -12.71 11.51 17.65
C VAL A 157 -11.83 11.36 16.42
N LEU A 158 -12.04 10.27 15.70
CA LEU A 158 -11.47 10.06 14.37
C LEU A 158 -12.57 10.15 13.31
N THR A 159 -12.36 10.98 12.28
CA THR A 159 -13.29 11.07 11.15
C THR A 159 -12.64 10.54 9.89
N LEU A 160 -13.31 9.60 9.21
CA LEU A 160 -12.87 9.00 7.97
C LEU A 160 -13.77 9.45 6.81
N LEU A 161 -13.17 10.02 5.77
CA LEU A 161 -13.86 10.41 4.54
C LEU A 161 -13.74 9.31 3.48
N GLY A 162 -14.73 8.45 3.43
CA GLY A 162 -14.83 7.27 2.56
C GLY A 162 -14.56 5.95 3.29
N PRO A 163 -15.41 4.93 3.12
CA PRO A 163 -15.28 3.60 3.74
C PRO A 163 -14.46 2.64 2.87
N GLY A 164 -13.37 3.13 2.23
CA GLY A 164 -12.55 2.32 1.34
C GLY A 164 -11.37 1.62 2.05
N VAL A 165 -10.69 0.71 1.32
CA VAL A 165 -9.56 -0.08 1.81
C VAL A 165 -8.46 0.80 2.41
N VAL A 166 -8.11 1.93 1.77
CA VAL A 166 -7.07 2.83 2.29
C VAL A 166 -7.49 3.42 3.64
N ASN A 167 -8.74 3.87 3.79
CA ASN A 167 -9.21 4.38 5.08
C ASN A 167 -9.33 3.30 6.15
N LYS A 168 -9.55 2.04 5.77
CA LYS A 168 -9.48 0.92 6.71
C LYS A 168 -8.07 0.76 7.28
N THR A 169 -7.03 0.87 6.44
CA THR A 169 -5.64 0.80 6.91
C THR A 169 -5.19 2.07 7.64
N CYS A 170 -5.70 3.26 7.26
CA CYS A 170 -5.52 4.48 8.06
C CYS A 170 -6.10 4.33 9.45
N LEU A 171 -7.33 3.80 9.56
CA LEU A 171 -7.95 3.51 10.86
C LEU A 171 -7.06 2.59 11.71
N MET A 172 -6.57 1.49 11.12
CA MET A 172 -5.67 0.58 11.84
C MET A 172 -4.41 1.29 12.34
N ALA A 173 -3.83 2.16 11.52
CA ALA A 173 -2.66 2.95 11.89
C ALA A 173 -2.96 3.95 13.02
N TYR A 174 -4.07 4.70 12.94
CA TYR A 174 -4.46 5.60 14.02
C TYR A 174 -4.73 4.87 15.33
N MET A 175 -5.46 3.76 15.29
CA MET A 175 -5.79 2.97 16.47
C MET A 175 -4.56 2.31 17.10
N SER A 176 -3.50 2.07 16.33
CA SER A 176 -2.22 1.58 16.87
C SER A 176 -1.41 2.67 17.60
N GLN A 177 -1.67 3.94 17.31
CA GLN A 177 -0.96 5.08 17.92
C GLN A 177 -1.73 5.74 19.08
N PHE A 178 -3.07 5.63 19.09
CA PHE A 178 -3.90 6.38 20.02
C PHE A 178 -4.94 5.49 20.71
N ASN A 179 -4.68 5.16 21.96
CA ASN A 179 -5.64 4.45 22.82
C ASN A 179 -6.79 5.36 23.32
N SER A 180 -6.69 6.66 23.04
CA SER A 180 -7.64 7.66 23.50
C SER A 180 -8.85 7.85 22.58
N ILE A 181 -8.80 7.31 21.35
CA ILE A 181 -9.90 7.41 20.39
C ILE A 181 -11.05 6.52 20.87
N ASP A 182 -12.20 7.15 21.17
CA ASP A 182 -13.41 6.48 21.62
C ASP A 182 -14.60 6.64 20.66
N THR A 183 -14.45 7.49 19.63
CA THR A 183 -15.49 7.75 18.65
C THR A 183 -14.91 7.74 17.23
N ILE A 184 -15.52 6.93 16.34
CA ILE A 184 -15.16 6.91 14.92
C ILE A 184 -16.36 7.38 14.09
N LYS A 185 -16.16 8.41 13.27
CA LYS A 185 -17.18 8.93 12.33
C LYS A 185 -16.78 8.57 10.91
N ILE A 186 -17.73 8.02 10.14
CA ILE A 186 -17.49 7.62 8.75
C ILE A 186 -18.41 8.43 7.85
N LYS A 187 -17.84 9.18 6.89
CA LYS A 187 -18.58 9.86 5.86
C LYS A 187 -18.43 9.11 4.53
N GLY A 188 -19.48 8.46 4.08
CA GLY A 188 -19.59 7.83 2.77
C GLY A 188 -20.59 8.56 1.87
N SER A 189 -20.81 8.05 0.66
CA SER A 189 -21.88 8.53 -0.23
C SER A 189 -23.26 8.13 0.30
N SER A 190 -23.35 6.98 0.98
CA SER A 190 -24.57 6.48 1.65
C SER A 190 -24.16 5.54 2.78
N ALA A 191 -24.83 5.65 3.93
CA ALA A 191 -24.71 4.71 5.04
C ALA A 191 -25.16 3.29 4.68
N ALA A 192 -26.05 3.17 3.70
CA ALA A 192 -26.57 1.87 3.23
C ALA A 192 -25.62 1.16 2.26
N SER A 193 -24.51 1.79 1.82
CA SER A 193 -23.57 1.16 0.89
C SER A 193 -22.90 -0.08 1.51
N ALA A 194 -22.61 -1.08 0.67
CA ALA A 194 -21.95 -2.32 1.11
C ALA A 194 -20.60 -2.04 1.80
N THR A 195 -19.83 -1.10 1.26
CA THR A 195 -18.53 -0.71 1.82
C THR A 195 -18.64 0.00 3.17
N ALA A 196 -19.69 0.80 3.39
CA ALA A 196 -19.93 1.42 4.69
C ALA A 196 -20.30 0.36 5.75
N LYS A 197 -21.18 -0.58 5.40
CA LYS A 197 -21.55 -1.69 6.28
C LYS A 197 -20.37 -2.62 6.60
N GLU A 198 -19.51 -2.85 5.63
CA GLU A 198 -18.29 -3.64 5.84
C GLU A 198 -17.32 -2.93 6.79
N MET A 199 -17.11 -1.63 6.64
CA MET A 199 -16.29 -0.83 7.53
C MET A 199 -16.86 -0.82 8.96
N GLU A 200 -18.16 -0.64 9.10
CA GLU A 200 -18.86 -0.69 10.40
C GLU A 200 -18.66 -2.04 11.08
N ARG A 201 -18.86 -3.16 10.37
CA ARG A 201 -18.61 -4.50 10.89
C ARG A 201 -17.18 -4.67 11.33
N PHE A 202 -16.21 -4.26 10.52
CA PHE A 202 -14.80 -4.33 10.86
C PHE A 202 -14.47 -3.56 12.14
N ILE A 203 -15.05 -2.36 12.33
CA ILE A 203 -14.85 -1.57 13.56
C ILE A 203 -15.43 -2.29 14.76
N LYS A 204 -16.66 -2.80 14.66
CA LYS A 204 -17.31 -3.55 15.75
C LYS A 204 -16.52 -4.77 16.20
N GLU A 205 -15.95 -5.50 15.22
CA GLU A 205 -15.18 -6.72 15.49
C GLU A 205 -13.80 -6.40 16.08
N LYS A 206 -13.10 -5.43 15.52
CA LYS A 206 -11.71 -5.16 15.88
C LYS A 206 -11.54 -4.15 17.01
N TYR A 207 -12.50 -3.23 17.20
CA TYR A 207 -12.46 -2.14 18.16
C TYR A 207 -13.80 -2.01 18.91
N PRO A 208 -14.24 -3.06 19.63
CA PRO A 208 -15.57 -3.10 20.26
C PRO A 208 -15.81 -2.02 21.32
N GLN A 209 -14.73 -1.42 21.85
CA GLN A 209 -14.76 -0.35 22.84
C GLN A 209 -15.09 1.04 22.25
N VAL A 210 -15.16 1.17 20.93
CA VAL A 210 -15.30 2.47 20.24
C VAL A 210 -16.72 2.63 19.71
N SER A 211 -17.33 3.80 19.93
CA SER A 211 -18.60 4.17 19.30
C SER A 211 -18.41 4.59 17.83
N HIS A 212 -19.38 4.31 16.97
CA HIS A 212 -19.30 4.55 15.53
C HIS A 212 -20.69 4.74 14.90
#